data_d6efddb353e4061f687f452207707b0b
#
_entry.id   d6efddb353e4061f687f452207707b0b
#
_cell.length_a   1.000
_cell.length_b   1.000
_cell.length_c   1.000
_cell.angle_alpha   90.00
_cell.angle_beta   90.00
_cell.angle_gamma   90.00
#
_symmetry.space_group_name_H-M   'P 1'
#
loop_
_entity.id
_entity.type
_entity.pdbx_description
1 polymer ?
#
loop_
_entity_poly.entity_id
_entity_poly.type
_entity_poly.pdbx_seq_one_letter_code
_entity_poly.pdbx_strand_id
1 'polypeptide(L)'
;NLAKGRIFLELETMKMAGLAGDDFLSFQPDIRADMILARMQEARQTEAYCVDEKGVFLGKISIFDVVAAGDRTAAQLADPECLKLYADQSINEAMEAAIDFVGEGLPVLDKASHQLVGVVSESHLFDAYNSVTRQVREIETA
;
A
#
# COMPACT_ATOMS: atom_id res chain seq x y z
N ASN A 1 28.32 -0.97 -17.28
CA ASN A 1 29.12 -0.20 -16.37
C ASN A 1 28.71 -0.52 -14.93
N LEU A 2 29.64 -0.36 -14.00
CA LEU A 2 29.44 -0.73 -12.59
C LEU A 2 28.30 0.03 -11.93
N ALA A 3 28.09 1.30 -12.27
CA ALA A 3 27.04 2.13 -11.72
C ALA A 3 25.65 1.64 -12.12
N LYS A 4 25.45 1.29 -13.39
CA LYS A 4 24.19 0.73 -13.89
C LYS A 4 23.89 -0.61 -13.24
N GLY A 5 24.89 -1.48 -13.09
CA GLY A 5 24.73 -2.76 -12.42
C GLY A 5 24.33 -2.62 -10.96
N ARG A 6 24.94 -1.65 -10.26
CA ARG A 6 24.63 -1.40 -8.85
C ARG A 6 23.17 -0.95 -8.66
N ILE A 7 22.66 -0.10 -9.51
CA ILE A 7 21.31 0.44 -9.39
C ILE A 7 20.27 -0.58 -9.81
N PHE A 8 20.53 -1.31 -10.87
CA PHE A 8 19.70 -2.46 -11.22
C PHE A 8 19.59 -3.40 -10.01
N LEU A 9 20.71 -3.65 -9.32
CA LEU A 9 20.72 -4.47 -8.12
C LEU A 9 19.88 -3.87 -6.99
N GLU A 10 19.96 -2.55 -6.76
CA GLU A 10 19.11 -1.88 -5.75
C GLU A 10 17.63 -2.00 -6.08
N LEU A 11 17.22 -1.77 -7.34
CA LEU A 11 15.83 -1.91 -7.76
C LEU A 11 15.31 -3.34 -7.59
N GLU A 12 16.18 -4.33 -7.71
CA GLU A 12 15.82 -5.73 -7.54
C GLU A 12 15.89 -6.23 -6.09
N THR A 13 16.69 -5.57 -5.25
CA THR A 13 16.91 -6.05 -3.87
C THR A 13 16.18 -5.25 -2.80
N MET A 14 15.84 -3.99 -3.05
CA MET A 14 15.02 -3.21 -2.12
C MET A 14 13.61 -3.78 -2.11
N LYS A 15 13.14 -4.17 -0.92
CA LYS A 15 11.86 -4.85 -0.76
C LYS A 15 10.77 -3.92 -0.25
N MET A 16 9.53 -4.23 -0.62
CA MET A 16 8.36 -3.46 -0.17
C MET A 16 8.21 -3.44 1.32
N ALA A 17 8.67 -4.48 2.03
CA ALA A 17 8.67 -4.49 3.50
C ALA A 17 9.39 -3.28 4.09
N GLY A 18 10.47 -2.80 3.45
CA GLY A 18 11.23 -1.63 3.90
C GLY A 18 10.55 -0.30 3.60
N LEU A 19 9.63 -0.25 2.64
CA LEU A 19 8.89 0.95 2.26
C LEU A 19 7.53 1.04 2.93
N ALA A 20 6.96 -0.08 3.37
CA ALA A 20 5.64 -0.12 3.99
C ALA A 20 5.64 0.65 5.32
N GLY A 21 4.70 1.58 5.47
CA GLY A 21 4.56 2.40 6.67
C GLY A 21 3.36 1.98 7.50
N ASP A 22 3.25 2.58 8.68
CA ASP A 22 2.18 2.32 9.64
C ASP A 22 1.15 3.47 9.75
N ASP A 23 1.29 4.50 8.92
CA ASP A 23 0.37 5.64 8.90
C ASP A 23 -0.87 5.33 8.04
N PHE A 24 -1.70 4.45 8.55
CA PHE A 24 -2.95 4.07 7.92
C PHE A 24 -3.97 3.64 8.96
N LEU A 25 -5.26 3.68 8.60
CA LEU A 25 -6.35 3.20 9.46
C LEU A 25 -6.72 1.77 9.09
N SER A 26 -6.90 0.95 10.10
CA SER A 26 -7.44 -0.41 9.93
C SER A 26 -8.62 -0.62 10.86
N PHE A 27 -9.58 -1.42 10.41
CA PHE A 27 -10.80 -1.72 11.14
C PHE A 27 -11.05 -3.22 11.14
N GLN A 28 -11.55 -3.72 12.28
CA GLN A 28 -12.03 -5.08 12.37
C GLN A 28 -13.31 -5.25 11.54
N PRO A 29 -13.66 -6.47 11.12
CA PRO A 29 -14.76 -6.71 10.20
C PRO A 29 -16.14 -6.23 10.66
N ASP A 30 -16.37 -6.21 11.97
CA ASP A 30 -17.68 -5.88 12.56
C ASP A 30 -17.89 -4.38 12.84
N ILE A 31 -16.89 -3.56 12.60
CA ILE A 31 -17.00 -2.12 12.86
C ILE A 31 -17.98 -1.48 11.86
N ARG A 32 -18.89 -0.68 12.37
CA ARG A 32 -19.96 -0.05 11.58
C ARG A 32 -19.44 1.16 10.81
N ALA A 33 -20.11 1.42 9.69
CA ALA A 33 -19.73 2.50 8.77
C ALA A 33 -19.70 3.88 9.43
N ASP A 34 -20.62 4.18 10.36
CA ASP A 34 -20.65 5.48 11.04
C ASP A 34 -19.37 5.71 11.85
N MET A 35 -18.87 4.71 12.54
CA MET A 35 -17.61 4.79 13.27
C MET A 35 -16.42 4.89 12.30
N ILE A 36 -16.43 4.11 11.23
CA ILE A 36 -15.38 4.16 10.20
C ILE A 36 -15.28 5.58 9.63
N LEU A 37 -16.42 6.17 9.27
CA LEU A 37 -16.47 7.52 8.71
C LEU A 37 -15.91 8.55 9.68
N ALA A 38 -16.33 8.49 10.95
CA ALA A 38 -15.84 9.42 11.96
C ALA A 38 -14.31 9.36 12.11
N ARG A 39 -13.75 8.14 12.13
CA ARG A 39 -12.31 7.94 12.26
C ARG A 39 -11.55 8.41 11.02
N MET A 40 -12.09 8.13 9.82
CA MET A 40 -11.48 8.57 8.57
C MET A 40 -11.46 10.10 8.46
N GLN A 41 -12.55 10.77 8.86
CA GLN A 41 -12.63 12.22 8.85
C GLN A 41 -11.66 12.84 9.85
N GLU A 42 -11.59 12.31 11.06
CA GLU A 42 -10.66 12.76 12.10
C GLU A 42 -9.20 12.64 11.64
N ALA A 43 -8.85 11.52 11.03
CA ALA A 43 -7.50 11.25 10.56
C ALA A 43 -7.20 11.86 9.18
N ARG A 44 -8.23 12.41 8.50
CA ARG A 44 -8.12 12.95 7.14
C ARG A 44 -7.61 11.91 6.14
N GLN A 45 -8.11 10.69 6.28
CA GLN A 45 -7.78 9.59 5.38
C GLN A 45 -8.98 9.30 4.48
N THR A 46 -8.73 9.09 3.19
CA THR A 46 -9.76 8.74 2.22
C THR A 46 -9.85 7.25 1.96
N GLU A 47 -8.88 6.50 2.45
CA GLU A 47 -8.80 5.05 2.35
C GLU A 47 -8.50 4.44 3.71
N ALA A 48 -9.01 3.23 3.93
CA ALA A 48 -8.75 2.45 5.13
C ALA A 48 -8.70 0.96 4.75
N TYR A 49 -8.40 0.12 5.71
CA TYR A 49 -8.19 -1.31 5.45
C TYR A 49 -8.94 -2.13 6.47
N CYS A 50 -9.54 -3.22 6.00
CA CYS A 50 -10.22 -4.18 6.87
C CYS A 50 -9.28 -5.35 7.12
N VAL A 51 -9.05 -5.65 8.40
CA VAL A 51 -8.23 -6.78 8.82
C VAL A 51 -8.98 -7.55 9.90
N ASP A 52 -8.75 -8.85 9.97
CA ASP A 52 -9.33 -9.66 11.04
C ASP A 52 -8.50 -9.59 12.33
N GLU A 53 -8.90 -10.33 13.34
CA GLU A 53 -8.23 -10.36 14.65
C GLU A 53 -6.78 -10.86 14.60
N LYS A 54 -6.42 -11.59 13.54
CA LYS A 54 -5.05 -12.08 13.31
C LYS A 54 -4.23 -11.16 12.42
N GLY A 55 -4.82 -10.03 11.98
CA GLY A 55 -4.17 -9.10 11.07
C GLY A 55 -4.25 -9.51 9.61
N VAL A 56 -5.02 -10.53 9.27
CA VAL A 56 -5.20 -10.97 7.89
C VAL A 56 -6.00 -9.93 7.12
N PHE A 57 -5.51 -9.55 5.96
CA PHE A 57 -6.11 -8.53 5.11
C PHE A 57 -7.40 -9.05 4.47
N LEU A 58 -8.48 -8.28 4.64
CA LEU A 58 -9.80 -8.63 4.09
C LEU A 58 -10.22 -7.73 2.93
N GLY A 59 -9.66 -6.53 2.84
CA GLY A 59 -9.96 -5.64 1.74
C GLY A 59 -9.71 -4.17 2.07
N LYS A 60 -9.76 -3.35 1.02
CA LYS A 60 -9.57 -1.90 1.11
C LYS A 60 -10.93 -1.20 1.17
N ILE A 61 -11.03 -0.19 2.02
CA ILE A 61 -12.25 0.57 2.24
C ILE A 61 -12.05 1.98 1.67
N SER A 62 -12.98 2.39 0.78
CA SER A 62 -13.00 3.75 0.24
C SER A 62 -13.97 4.61 1.02
N ILE A 63 -13.62 5.87 1.30
CA ILE A 63 -14.50 6.82 2.00
C ILE A 63 -15.82 7.03 1.22
N PHE A 64 -15.79 6.96 -0.11
CA PHE A 64 -16.98 7.12 -0.94
C PHE A 64 -18.01 6.03 -0.66
N ASP A 65 -17.56 4.80 -0.42
CA ASP A 65 -18.44 3.69 -0.06
C ASP A 65 -18.96 3.84 1.37
N VAL A 66 -18.11 4.34 2.27
CA VAL A 66 -18.47 4.53 3.68
C VAL A 66 -19.57 5.60 3.83
N VAL A 67 -19.47 6.68 3.08
CA VAL A 67 -20.47 7.78 3.11
C VAL A 67 -21.86 7.26 2.69
N ALA A 68 -21.92 6.32 1.75
CA ALA A 68 -23.17 5.77 1.23
C ALA A 68 -23.59 4.46 1.91
N ALA A 69 -22.94 4.08 3.01
CA ALA A 69 -22.98 2.70 3.49
C ALA A 69 -24.23 2.31 4.28
N GLY A 70 -24.92 3.25 4.92
CA GLY A 70 -26.01 2.92 5.83
C GLY A 70 -25.52 2.09 7.01
N ASP A 71 -26.13 0.90 7.22
CA ASP A 71 -25.82 0.00 8.34
C ASP A 71 -24.69 -0.99 8.07
N ARG A 72 -24.00 -0.86 6.93
CA ARG A 72 -22.95 -1.80 6.58
C ARG A 72 -21.76 -1.75 7.52
N THR A 73 -21.03 -2.85 7.57
CA THR A 73 -19.84 -3.01 8.38
C THR A 73 -18.58 -2.95 7.52
N ALA A 74 -17.40 -2.88 8.17
CA ALA A 74 -16.12 -2.89 7.49
C ALA A 74 -15.98 -4.09 6.52
N ALA A 75 -16.39 -5.28 6.95
CA ALA A 75 -16.33 -6.48 6.09
C ALA A 75 -17.15 -6.34 4.81
N GLN A 76 -18.31 -5.70 4.91
CA GLN A 76 -19.19 -5.49 3.75
C GLN A 76 -18.69 -4.38 2.81
N LEU A 77 -17.94 -3.43 3.35
CA LEU A 77 -17.39 -2.30 2.59
C LEU A 77 -16.02 -2.59 1.99
N ALA A 78 -15.33 -3.59 2.52
CA ALA A 78 -13.98 -3.92 2.08
C ALA A 78 -13.98 -4.56 0.69
N ASP A 79 -13.12 -4.03 -0.19
CA ASP A 79 -12.89 -4.60 -1.52
C ASP A 79 -11.69 -5.54 -1.46
N PRO A 80 -11.90 -6.87 -1.54
CA PRO A 80 -10.80 -7.82 -1.52
C PRO A 80 -10.01 -7.87 -2.82
N GLU A 81 -10.56 -7.31 -3.91
CA GLU A 81 -9.95 -7.34 -5.23
C GLU A 81 -9.05 -6.12 -5.50
N CYS A 82 -8.84 -5.26 -4.50
CA CYS A 82 -7.94 -4.13 -4.64
C CYS A 82 -6.52 -4.60 -4.96
N LEU A 83 -5.74 -3.72 -5.58
CA LEU A 83 -4.33 -4.01 -5.85
C LEU A 83 -3.56 -4.18 -4.54
N LYS A 84 -2.78 -5.25 -4.45
CA LYS A 84 -1.95 -5.57 -3.29
C LYS A 84 -0.51 -5.70 -3.73
N LEU A 85 0.40 -5.26 -2.87
CA LEU A 85 1.82 -5.56 -3.00
C LEU A 85 2.20 -6.58 -1.93
N TYR A 86 3.33 -7.23 -2.12
CA TYR A 86 3.83 -8.23 -1.18
C TYR A 86 5.16 -7.78 -0.61
N ALA A 87 5.39 -8.12 0.66
CA ALA A 87 6.55 -7.64 1.41
C ALA A 87 7.89 -8.02 0.77
N ASP A 88 7.94 -9.14 0.07
CA ASP A 88 9.15 -9.65 -0.59
C ASP A 88 9.32 -9.15 -2.04
N GLN A 89 8.37 -8.37 -2.57
CA GLN A 89 8.52 -7.77 -3.90
C GLN A 89 9.60 -6.69 -3.90
N SER A 90 10.36 -6.63 -4.98
CA SER A 90 11.31 -5.54 -5.23
C SER A 90 10.58 -4.27 -5.67
N ILE A 91 11.29 -3.14 -5.66
CA ILE A 91 10.77 -1.88 -6.21
C ILE A 91 10.33 -2.08 -7.67
N ASN A 92 11.14 -2.79 -8.45
CA ASN A 92 10.85 -3.04 -9.86
C ASN A 92 9.54 -3.81 -10.05
N GLU A 93 9.36 -4.90 -9.31
CA GLU A 93 8.14 -5.71 -9.36
C GLU A 93 6.92 -4.91 -8.91
N ALA A 94 7.06 -4.10 -7.85
CA ALA A 94 5.98 -3.26 -7.34
C ALA A 94 5.59 -2.18 -8.37
N MET A 95 6.55 -1.55 -9.03
CA MET A 95 6.28 -0.55 -10.06
C MET A 95 5.52 -1.15 -11.24
N GLU A 96 5.90 -2.35 -11.68
CA GLU A 96 5.17 -3.05 -12.75
C GLU A 96 3.73 -3.36 -12.34
N ALA A 97 3.54 -3.82 -11.10
CA ALA A 97 2.20 -4.14 -10.58
C ALA A 97 1.33 -2.88 -10.45
N ALA A 98 1.93 -1.74 -10.14
CA ALA A 98 1.21 -0.49 -9.85
C ALA A 98 1.01 0.40 -11.09
N ILE A 99 1.41 -0.02 -12.29
CA ILE A 99 1.43 0.84 -13.47
C ILE A 99 0.05 1.41 -13.83
N ASP A 100 -1.00 0.66 -13.62
CA ASP A 100 -2.38 1.08 -13.90
C ASP A 100 -3.17 1.41 -12.63
N PHE A 101 -2.48 1.54 -11.49
CA PHE A 101 -3.14 1.78 -10.22
C PHE A 101 -3.78 3.17 -10.17
N VAL A 102 -5.01 3.21 -9.64
CA VAL A 102 -5.72 4.44 -9.33
C VAL A 102 -6.10 4.40 -7.86
N GLY A 103 -5.59 5.35 -7.08
CA GLY A 103 -5.82 5.42 -5.65
C GLY A 103 -4.64 6.05 -4.94
N GLU A 104 -4.63 6.02 -3.61
CA GLU A 104 -3.60 6.66 -2.81
C GLU A 104 -2.65 5.66 -2.17
N GLY A 105 -3.18 4.62 -1.57
CA GLY A 105 -2.41 3.64 -0.79
C GLY A 105 -2.42 2.24 -1.40
N LEU A 106 -1.29 1.59 -1.29
CA LEU A 106 -1.08 0.22 -1.74
C LEU A 106 -0.82 -0.65 -0.51
N PRO A 107 -1.74 -1.56 -0.15
CA PRO A 107 -1.50 -2.46 0.97
C PRO A 107 -0.38 -3.44 0.65
N VAL A 108 0.51 -3.63 1.61
CA VAL A 108 1.64 -4.55 1.51
C VAL A 108 1.36 -5.73 2.45
N LEU A 109 1.32 -6.92 1.90
CA LEU A 109 0.97 -8.14 2.62
C LEU A 109 2.16 -9.07 2.76
N ASP A 110 2.18 -9.85 3.84
CA ASP A 110 2.99 -11.05 3.91
C ASP A 110 2.38 -12.11 2.98
N LYS A 111 3.17 -12.61 2.06
CA LYS A 111 2.71 -13.56 1.05
C LYS A 111 2.19 -14.88 1.64
N ALA A 112 2.83 -15.38 2.70
CA ALA A 112 2.47 -16.65 3.31
C ALA A 112 1.22 -16.55 4.19
N SER A 113 1.13 -15.53 5.03
CA SER A 113 0.03 -15.38 6.01
C SER A 113 -1.10 -14.50 5.52
N HIS A 114 -0.90 -13.68 4.49
CA HIS A 114 -1.79 -12.62 4.03
C HIS A 114 -2.06 -11.54 5.09
N GLN A 115 -1.21 -11.46 6.10
CA GLN A 115 -1.30 -10.37 7.07
C GLN A 115 -0.89 -9.05 6.43
N LEU A 116 -1.58 -7.97 6.82
CA LEU A 116 -1.24 -6.62 6.40
C LEU A 116 0.02 -6.19 7.16
N VAL A 117 1.11 -6.02 6.45
CA VAL A 117 2.40 -5.61 7.01
C VAL A 117 2.48 -4.10 7.13
N GLY A 118 1.89 -3.39 6.18
CA GLY A 118 1.90 -1.93 6.13
C GLY A 118 1.26 -1.44 4.86
N VAL A 119 1.37 -0.14 4.62
CA VAL A 119 0.84 0.51 3.42
C VAL A 119 1.91 1.42 2.84
N VAL A 120 2.08 1.39 1.54
CA VAL A 120 2.94 2.34 0.83
C VAL A 120 2.07 3.22 -0.06
N SER A 121 2.28 4.54 -0.03
CA SER A 121 1.59 5.42 -0.95
C SER A 121 2.19 5.29 -2.35
N GLU A 122 1.37 5.52 -3.36
CA GLU A 122 1.84 5.55 -4.75
C GLU A 122 2.99 6.54 -4.91
N SER A 123 2.84 7.74 -4.34
CA SER A 123 3.89 8.77 -4.42
C SER A 123 5.19 8.34 -3.75
N HIS A 124 5.09 7.66 -2.60
CA HIS A 124 6.28 7.15 -1.91
C HIS A 124 7.02 6.10 -2.74
N LEU A 125 6.25 5.20 -3.37
CA LEU A 125 6.82 4.17 -4.25
C LEU A 125 7.53 4.81 -5.45
N PHE A 126 6.90 5.79 -6.09
CA PHE A 126 7.49 6.50 -7.24
C PHE A 126 8.71 7.31 -6.82
N ASP A 127 8.68 7.96 -5.66
CA ASP A 127 9.82 8.71 -5.14
C ASP A 127 11.01 7.79 -4.84
N ALA A 128 10.75 6.61 -4.27
CA ALA A 128 11.79 5.62 -4.01
C ALA A 128 12.42 5.13 -5.32
N TYR A 129 11.60 4.81 -6.31
CA TYR A 129 12.06 4.41 -7.64
C TYR A 129 12.90 5.51 -8.29
N ASN A 130 12.40 6.75 -8.29
CA ASN A 130 13.10 7.89 -8.87
C ASN A 130 14.41 8.22 -8.14
N SER A 131 14.45 8.05 -6.84
CA SER A 131 15.66 8.27 -6.05
C SER A 131 16.77 7.31 -6.48
N VAL A 132 16.45 6.03 -6.65
CA VAL A 132 17.41 5.04 -7.12
C VAL A 132 17.87 5.36 -8.55
N THR A 133 16.93 5.65 -9.47
CA THR A 133 17.27 5.96 -10.87
C THR A 133 18.04 7.28 -11.01
N ARG A 134 17.80 8.27 -10.15
CA ARG A 134 18.56 9.52 -10.13
C ARG A 134 20.03 9.30 -9.80
N GLN A 135 20.32 8.42 -8.85
CA GLN A 135 21.70 8.07 -8.51
C GLN A 135 22.45 7.55 -9.73
N VAL A 136 21.79 6.81 -10.62
CA VAL A 136 22.37 6.37 -11.91
C VAL A 136 22.78 7.56 -12.75
N ARG A 137 21.84 8.50 -12.97
CA ARG A 137 22.04 9.64 -13.85
C ARG A 137 23.22 10.53 -13.36
N GLU A 138 23.29 10.75 -12.06
CA GLU A 138 24.37 11.54 -11.47
C GLU A 138 25.74 10.87 -11.67
N ILE A 139 25.81 9.56 -11.52
CA ILE A 139 27.04 8.81 -11.72
C ILE A 139 27.43 8.77 -13.21
N GLU A 140 26.45 8.66 -14.12
CA GLU A 140 26.71 8.63 -15.57
C GLU A 140 27.14 9.99 -16.13
N THR A 141 26.71 11.10 -15.51
CA THR A 141 27.04 12.45 -15.97
C THR A 141 28.25 13.06 -15.28
N ALA A 142 28.77 12.40 -14.25
CA ALA A 142 29.96 12.91 -13.51
C ALA A 142 31.28 12.66 -14.22
#